data_66865db123157344b37dafb3681df67b
#
_entry.id   66865db123157344b37dafb3681df67b
#
_cell.length_a   1.000
_cell.length_b   1.000
_cell.length_c   1.000
_cell.angle_alpha   90.00
_cell.angle_beta   90.00
_cell.angle_gamma   90.00
#
_symmetry.space_group_name_H-M   'P 1'
#
loop_
_entity.id
_entity.type
_entity.pdbx_description
1 polymer ?
#
loop_
_entity_poly.entity_id
_entity_poly.type
_entity_poly.pdbx_seq_one_letter_code
_entity_poly.pdbx_strand_id
1 'polypeptide(L)'
;MGYKNLKFPENSLFLVTGGAGFIGSNLCEAILKLGYRVRCLDDLSTGKQRNVDMFLDNPNYEFIKGDIKDYDTCLKATEGVDYVMNEAAWGSVPRSLEMPLFYCKNNIDGTLNMLEASRQNGVKKFVYASSSSVYGDEPNLPKREGREGNLLSPYALTKRCDEEWAKQYTRHYGLDTYGLRYFNVFGRRQDPNGAYAAVIPKFIMQLMKNEVPTINGEGKQSRDFTYVENVIEANLKACLASHEAAGEAFNVAYGGREYLIDIYHTLTKALGKDIEPNFGPDRR
;
A
#
# COMPACT_ATOMS: atom_id res chain seq x y z
N MET A 1 17.43 10.33 -1.44
CA MET A 1 16.04 10.12 -1.84
C MET A 1 15.27 11.42 -1.73
N GLY A 2 14.49 11.71 -2.76
CA GLY A 2 13.96 13.04 -3.00
C GLY A 2 12.90 13.53 -2.02
N TYR A 3 12.16 12.64 -1.32
CA TYR A 3 11.08 13.07 -0.44
C TYR A 3 11.54 13.85 0.80
N LYS A 4 12.79 13.70 1.24
CA LYS A 4 13.35 14.42 2.40
C LYS A 4 13.39 15.94 2.22
N ASN A 5 13.32 16.40 0.97
CA ASN A 5 13.33 17.82 0.61
C ASN A 5 11.94 18.37 0.30
N LEU A 6 10.90 17.54 0.37
CA LEU A 6 9.52 17.99 0.14
C LEU A 6 9.06 18.88 1.31
N LYS A 7 8.36 19.94 0.96
CA LYS A 7 7.85 20.91 1.93
C LYS A 7 6.34 21.03 1.78
N PHE A 8 5.66 20.95 2.90
CA PHE A 8 4.23 21.22 3.03
C PHE A 8 4.01 22.49 3.86
N PRO A 9 2.83 23.08 3.86
CA PRO A 9 2.49 24.18 4.77
C PRO A 9 2.79 23.80 6.22
N GLU A 10 3.22 24.77 7.00
CA GLU A 10 3.45 24.56 8.44
C GLU A 10 2.20 24.00 9.11
N ASN A 11 2.37 23.16 10.13
CA ASN A 11 1.30 22.51 10.88
C ASN A 11 0.38 21.58 10.05
N SER A 12 0.75 21.23 8.82
CA SER A 12 -0.03 20.27 8.02
C SER A 12 -0.30 18.98 8.79
N LEU A 13 -1.56 18.53 8.76
CA LEU A 13 -2.01 17.28 9.37
C LEU A 13 -2.30 16.25 8.28
N PHE A 14 -1.61 15.10 8.38
CA PHE A 14 -1.82 13.96 7.51
C PHE A 14 -2.60 12.88 8.24
N LEU A 15 -3.65 12.38 7.63
CA LEU A 15 -4.32 11.16 8.06
C LEU A 15 -3.76 9.98 7.26
N VAL A 16 -3.25 8.97 7.97
CA VAL A 16 -2.82 7.69 7.36
C VAL A 16 -3.75 6.61 7.88
N THR A 17 -4.62 6.08 7.01
CA THR A 17 -5.41 4.89 7.35
C THR A 17 -4.58 3.63 7.12
N GLY A 18 -4.83 2.56 7.88
CA GLY A 18 -3.93 1.39 7.85
C GLY A 18 -2.52 1.72 8.37
N GLY A 19 -2.40 2.76 9.22
CA GLY A 19 -1.12 3.29 9.67
C GLY A 19 -0.36 2.37 10.63
N ALA A 20 -0.99 1.35 11.19
CA ALA A 20 -0.33 0.27 11.95
C ALA A 20 0.18 -0.87 11.05
N GLY A 21 -0.15 -0.85 9.75
CA GLY A 21 0.28 -1.82 8.74
C GLY A 21 1.70 -1.57 8.24
N PHE A 22 2.09 -2.35 7.22
CA PHE A 22 3.43 -2.26 6.61
C PHE A 22 3.69 -0.90 5.97
N ILE A 23 2.93 -0.54 4.93
CA ILE A 23 3.15 0.72 4.20
C ILE A 23 2.80 1.91 5.08
N GLY A 24 1.62 1.90 5.72
CA GLY A 24 1.14 3.01 6.53
C GLY A 24 2.07 3.40 7.66
N SER A 25 2.68 2.44 8.38
CA SER A 25 3.63 2.77 9.45
C SER A 25 4.94 3.39 8.94
N ASN A 26 5.36 3.04 7.72
CA ASN A 26 6.50 3.69 7.07
C ASN A 26 6.17 5.12 6.63
N LEU A 27 4.93 5.38 6.19
CA LEU A 27 4.43 6.72 5.89
C LEU A 27 4.37 7.58 7.16
N CYS A 28 3.77 7.07 8.24
CA CYS A 28 3.73 7.77 9.53
C CYS A 28 5.14 8.19 9.98
N GLU A 29 6.11 7.26 9.95
CA GLU A 29 7.50 7.54 10.30
C GLU A 29 8.12 8.65 9.44
N ALA A 30 7.89 8.58 8.11
CA ALA A 30 8.47 9.55 7.18
C ALA A 30 7.89 10.95 7.39
N ILE A 31 6.58 11.08 7.57
CA ILE A 31 5.90 12.35 7.80
C ILE A 31 6.35 12.99 9.13
N LEU A 32 6.44 12.19 10.20
CA LEU A 32 6.96 12.65 11.50
C LEU A 32 8.42 13.11 11.41
N LYS A 33 9.26 12.40 10.66
CA LYS A 33 10.67 12.80 10.41
C LYS A 33 10.79 14.09 9.61
N LEU A 34 9.81 14.43 8.80
CA LEU A 34 9.72 15.72 8.11
C LEU A 34 9.21 16.85 9.01
N GLY A 35 8.79 16.55 10.24
CA GLY A 35 8.30 17.52 11.22
C GLY A 35 6.81 17.83 11.15
N TYR A 36 6.03 17.07 10.37
CA TYR A 36 4.61 17.26 10.22
C TYR A 36 3.79 16.40 11.18
N ARG A 37 2.50 16.71 11.32
CA ARG A 37 1.57 16.02 12.20
C ARG A 37 0.94 14.82 11.48
N VAL A 38 0.76 13.72 12.21
CA VAL A 38 0.17 12.48 11.71
C VAL A 38 -0.98 12.07 12.62
N ARG A 39 -2.13 11.81 12.02
CA ARG A 39 -3.20 11.03 12.61
C ARG A 39 -3.21 9.65 11.96
N CYS A 40 -3.11 8.59 12.74
CA CYS A 40 -3.14 7.21 12.30
C CYS A 40 -4.51 6.62 12.62
N LEU A 41 -5.21 6.10 11.63
CA LEU A 41 -6.46 5.33 11.81
C LEU A 41 -6.21 3.87 11.44
N ASP A 42 -6.42 2.94 12.38
CA ASP A 42 -6.24 1.50 12.15
C ASP A 42 -7.10 0.70 13.13
N ASP A 43 -7.72 -0.38 12.67
CA ASP A 43 -8.52 -1.28 13.51
C ASP A 43 -7.68 -2.38 14.17
N LEU A 44 -6.41 -2.50 13.80
CA LEU A 44 -5.44 -3.53 14.22
C LEU A 44 -5.81 -4.94 13.77
N SER A 45 -6.69 -5.10 12.79
CA SER A 45 -7.06 -6.42 12.25
C SER A 45 -5.88 -7.13 11.56
N THR A 46 -5.03 -6.36 10.87
CA THR A 46 -3.77 -6.81 10.27
C THR A 46 -2.58 -5.96 10.71
N GLY A 47 -2.83 -4.72 11.07
CA GLY A 47 -1.87 -3.80 11.68
C GLY A 47 -1.30 -4.33 12.98
N LYS A 48 -0.13 -3.89 13.36
CA LYS A 48 0.57 -4.35 14.57
C LYS A 48 0.66 -3.23 15.58
N GLN A 49 0.20 -3.49 16.81
CA GLN A 49 0.28 -2.54 17.92
C GLN A 49 1.70 -1.96 18.08
N ARG A 50 2.75 -2.80 17.97
CA ARG A 50 4.15 -2.37 18.03
C ARG A 50 4.52 -1.25 17.04
N ASN A 51 3.82 -1.16 15.89
CA ASN A 51 4.05 -0.09 14.91
C ASN A 51 3.42 1.23 15.36
N VAL A 52 2.35 1.17 16.15
CA VAL A 52 1.74 2.34 16.81
C VAL A 52 2.62 2.80 17.98
N ASP A 53 3.03 1.86 18.82
CA ASP A 53 3.81 2.14 20.03
C ASP A 53 5.12 2.89 19.75
N MET A 54 5.70 2.70 18.56
CA MET A 54 6.91 3.41 18.12
C MET A 54 6.77 4.94 18.12
N PHE A 55 5.55 5.46 18.06
CA PHE A 55 5.29 6.88 17.82
C PHE A 55 4.46 7.55 18.93
N LEU A 56 3.94 6.81 19.92
CA LEU A 56 3.02 7.32 20.95
C LEU A 56 3.60 8.49 21.76
N ASP A 57 4.92 8.50 21.97
CA ASP A 57 5.59 9.59 22.71
C ASP A 57 5.86 10.83 21.83
N ASN A 58 5.55 10.80 20.54
CA ASN A 58 5.74 11.92 19.65
C ASN A 58 4.54 12.87 19.72
N PRO A 59 4.69 14.14 20.10
CA PRO A 59 3.55 15.07 20.24
C PRO A 59 2.83 15.38 18.93
N ASN A 60 3.46 15.06 17.78
CA ASN A 60 2.89 15.21 16.45
C ASN A 60 2.15 13.96 15.95
N TYR A 61 2.02 12.92 16.80
CA TYR A 61 1.37 11.67 16.42
C TYR A 61 0.10 11.45 17.26
N GLU A 62 -0.99 11.16 16.57
CA GLU A 62 -2.27 10.78 17.16
C GLU A 62 -2.68 9.42 16.63
N PHE A 63 -3.12 8.50 17.49
CA PHE A 63 -3.65 7.20 17.11
C PHE A 63 -5.14 7.10 17.41
N ILE A 64 -5.92 6.77 16.39
CA ILE A 64 -7.34 6.43 16.50
C ILE A 64 -7.49 4.95 16.18
N LYS A 65 -7.92 4.16 17.15
CA LYS A 65 -8.34 2.79 16.91
C LYS A 65 -9.74 2.77 16.34
N GLY A 66 -9.88 2.44 15.07
CA GLY A 66 -11.17 2.46 14.38
C GLY A 66 -11.13 1.81 13.01
N ASP A 67 -12.31 1.52 12.47
CA ASP A 67 -12.51 0.81 11.23
C ASP A 67 -13.06 1.77 10.17
N ILE A 68 -12.47 1.80 8.98
CA ILE A 68 -12.93 2.63 7.86
C ILE A 68 -14.32 2.22 7.33
N LYS A 69 -14.83 1.05 7.71
CA LYS A 69 -16.23 0.65 7.40
C LYS A 69 -17.26 1.42 8.23
N ASP A 70 -16.84 2.01 9.33
CA ASP A 70 -17.67 2.88 10.16
C ASP A 70 -17.52 4.33 9.69
N TYR A 71 -18.59 4.85 9.09
CA TYR A 71 -18.59 6.20 8.52
C TYR A 71 -18.36 7.30 9.55
N ASP A 72 -18.97 7.17 10.74
CA ASP A 72 -18.81 8.17 11.82
C ASP A 72 -17.35 8.23 12.30
N THR A 73 -16.69 7.08 12.35
CA THR A 73 -15.24 7.01 12.62
C THR A 73 -14.44 7.71 11.53
N CYS A 74 -14.77 7.50 10.25
CA CYS A 74 -14.10 8.16 9.12
C CYS A 74 -14.30 9.68 9.18
N LEU A 75 -15.52 10.14 9.46
CA LEU A 75 -15.86 11.55 9.56
C LEU A 75 -15.05 12.23 10.68
N LYS A 76 -15.01 11.62 11.86
CA LYS A 76 -14.20 12.12 12.98
C LYS A 76 -12.69 12.09 12.68
N ALA A 77 -12.20 11.04 12.04
CA ALA A 77 -10.78 10.91 11.73
C ALA A 77 -10.29 11.95 10.72
N THR A 78 -11.15 12.43 9.82
CA THR A 78 -10.82 13.42 8.79
C THR A 78 -10.98 14.89 9.26
N GLU A 79 -11.47 15.14 10.47
CA GLU A 79 -11.62 16.51 11.01
C GLU A 79 -10.28 17.25 11.07
N GLY A 80 -10.19 18.40 10.39
CA GLY A 80 -9.01 19.26 10.36
C GLY A 80 -7.80 18.68 9.62
N VAL A 81 -7.99 17.60 8.87
CA VAL A 81 -6.95 16.95 8.07
C VAL A 81 -6.73 17.68 6.75
N ASP A 82 -5.47 17.93 6.40
CA ASP A 82 -5.10 18.51 5.11
C ASP A 82 -4.95 17.44 4.01
N TYR A 83 -4.34 16.31 4.33
CA TYR A 83 -3.96 15.25 3.39
C TYR A 83 -4.36 13.88 3.93
N VAL A 84 -5.05 13.09 3.13
CA VAL A 84 -5.35 11.69 3.44
C VAL A 84 -4.49 10.77 2.61
N MET A 85 -3.86 9.78 3.26
CA MET A 85 -3.20 8.64 2.64
C MET A 85 -3.96 7.38 3.04
N ASN A 86 -4.83 6.90 2.14
CA ASN A 86 -5.73 5.77 2.40
C ASN A 86 -5.03 4.45 2.04
N GLU A 87 -4.33 3.87 3.02
CA GLU A 87 -3.61 2.59 2.88
C GLU A 87 -4.39 1.41 3.49
N ALA A 88 -5.46 1.67 4.23
CA ALA A 88 -6.28 0.63 4.84
C ALA A 88 -6.98 -0.21 3.77
N ALA A 89 -6.60 -1.46 3.67
CA ALA A 89 -7.19 -2.45 2.76
C ALA A 89 -6.76 -3.87 3.12
N TRP A 90 -7.52 -4.85 2.69
CA TRP A 90 -7.10 -6.23 2.69
C TRP A 90 -6.48 -6.58 1.33
N GLY A 91 -5.19 -6.95 1.35
CA GLY A 91 -4.38 -7.19 0.16
C GLY A 91 -4.01 -8.67 0.00
N SER A 92 -4.81 -9.46 -0.72
CA SER A 92 -4.42 -10.82 -1.11
C SER A 92 -5.33 -11.31 -2.23
N VAL A 93 -4.78 -11.58 -3.40
CA VAL A 93 -5.52 -12.15 -4.52
C VAL A 93 -6.14 -13.51 -4.17
N PRO A 94 -5.39 -14.51 -3.65
CA PRO A 94 -6.00 -15.81 -3.35
C PRO A 94 -7.10 -15.71 -2.30
N ARG A 95 -6.90 -14.98 -1.22
CA ARG A 95 -7.90 -14.83 -0.15
C ARG A 95 -9.16 -14.11 -0.63
N SER A 96 -9.05 -13.22 -1.61
CA SER A 96 -10.21 -12.54 -2.17
C SER A 96 -11.15 -13.48 -2.92
N LEU A 97 -10.63 -14.58 -3.48
CA LEU A 97 -11.44 -15.61 -4.12
C LEU A 97 -12.25 -16.42 -3.08
N GLU A 98 -11.69 -16.58 -1.88
CA GLU A 98 -12.35 -17.30 -0.77
C GLU A 98 -13.41 -16.42 -0.07
N MET A 99 -13.16 -15.10 0.01
CA MET A 99 -13.95 -14.17 0.84
C MET A 99 -14.35 -12.90 0.07
N PRO A 100 -15.04 -12.98 -1.09
CA PRO A 100 -15.28 -11.81 -1.95
C PRO A 100 -16.11 -10.72 -1.27
N LEU A 101 -17.16 -11.07 -0.52
CA LEU A 101 -18.00 -10.11 0.19
C LEU A 101 -17.20 -9.35 1.28
N PHE A 102 -16.30 -10.04 1.95
CA PHE A 102 -15.43 -9.44 2.95
C PHE A 102 -14.50 -8.39 2.31
N TYR A 103 -13.92 -8.71 1.14
CA TYR A 103 -13.07 -7.77 0.39
C TYR A 103 -13.86 -6.56 -0.10
N CYS A 104 -15.08 -6.75 -0.59
CA CYS A 104 -15.96 -5.68 -1.02
C CYS A 104 -16.20 -4.69 0.13
N LYS A 105 -16.68 -5.18 1.27
CA LYS A 105 -16.97 -4.34 2.45
C LYS A 105 -15.75 -3.59 2.98
N ASN A 106 -14.58 -4.24 3.03
CA ASN A 106 -13.39 -3.60 3.57
C ASN A 106 -12.76 -2.61 2.58
N ASN A 107 -12.61 -3.01 1.33
CA ASN A 107 -11.87 -2.20 0.36
C ASN A 107 -12.76 -1.16 -0.31
N ILE A 108 -13.95 -1.54 -0.81
CA ILE A 108 -14.82 -0.61 -1.53
C ILE A 108 -15.59 0.29 -0.55
N ASP A 109 -16.38 -0.30 0.35
CA ASP A 109 -17.21 0.50 1.28
C ASP A 109 -16.31 1.36 2.17
N GLY A 110 -15.20 0.79 2.66
CA GLY A 110 -14.24 1.53 3.48
C GLY A 110 -13.60 2.70 2.74
N THR A 111 -13.17 2.51 1.47
CA THR A 111 -12.60 3.61 0.67
C THR A 111 -13.67 4.66 0.36
N LEU A 112 -14.89 4.25 0.05
CA LEU A 112 -15.99 5.19 -0.22
C LEU A 112 -16.34 6.04 1.00
N ASN A 113 -16.38 5.44 2.20
CA ASN A 113 -16.56 6.18 3.46
C ASN A 113 -15.46 7.21 3.66
N MET A 114 -14.21 6.85 3.41
CA MET A 114 -13.08 7.77 3.53
C MET A 114 -13.12 8.91 2.51
N LEU A 115 -13.53 8.63 1.26
CA LEU A 115 -13.73 9.65 0.23
C LEU A 115 -14.81 10.64 0.65
N GLU A 116 -15.98 10.15 1.10
CA GLU A 116 -17.09 11.00 1.50
C GLU A 116 -16.76 11.83 2.74
N ALA A 117 -16.14 11.22 3.77
CA ALA A 117 -15.69 11.93 4.96
C ALA A 117 -14.66 13.01 4.62
N SER A 118 -13.72 12.71 3.72
CA SER A 118 -12.72 13.67 3.24
C SER A 118 -13.34 14.85 2.51
N ARG A 119 -14.34 14.59 1.66
CA ARG A 119 -15.11 15.63 0.97
C ARG A 119 -15.83 16.55 1.96
N GLN A 120 -16.52 15.97 2.93
CA GLN A 120 -17.29 16.74 3.90
C GLN A 120 -16.42 17.62 4.80
N ASN A 121 -15.23 17.14 5.16
CA ASN A 121 -14.28 17.88 6.00
C ASN A 121 -13.28 18.75 5.21
N GLY A 122 -13.45 18.87 3.89
CA GLY A 122 -12.65 19.77 3.08
C GLY A 122 -11.16 19.37 2.95
N VAL A 123 -10.87 18.07 2.98
CA VAL A 123 -9.51 17.54 2.75
C VAL A 123 -8.98 18.04 1.41
N LYS A 124 -7.74 18.52 1.39
CA LYS A 124 -7.12 19.12 0.19
C LYS A 124 -6.75 18.08 -0.88
N LYS A 125 -6.18 16.95 -0.44
CA LYS A 125 -5.73 15.86 -1.32
C LYS A 125 -6.02 14.51 -0.68
N PHE A 126 -6.50 13.58 -1.50
CA PHE A 126 -6.77 12.20 -1.11
C PHE A 126 -5.93 11.25 -1.96
N VAL A 127 -4.89 10.68 -1.37
CA VAL A 127 -4.03 9.67 -2.01
C VAL A 127 -4.48 8.30 -1.53
N TYR A 128 -4.56 7.32 -2.42
CA TYR A 128 -5.02 5.99 -2.05
C TYR A 128 -4.21 4.88 -2.70
N ALA A 129 -4.08 3.76 -1.97
CA ALA A 129 -3.44 2.56 -2.46
C ALA A 129 -4.32 1.84 -3.49
N SER A 130 -3.90 1.86 -4.75
CA SER A 130 -4.34 0.93 -5.79
C SER A 130 -3.33 -0.21 -5.94
N SER A 131 -3.38 -0.97 -7.02
CA SER A 131 -2.56 -2.17 -7.19
C SER A 131 -2.26 -2.45 -8.66
N SER A 132 -1.07 -2.99 -8.94
CA SER A 132 -0.75 -3.56 -10.26
C SER A 132 -1.67 -4.71 -10.69
N SER A 133 -2.44 -5.30 -9.77
CA SER A 133 -3.44 -6.33 -10.08
C SER A 133 -4.57 -5.82 -11.00
N VAL A 134 -4.79 -4.51 -11.09
CA VAL A 134 -5.79 -3.91 -12.00
C VAL A 134 -5.44 -4.11 -13.49
N TYR A 135 -4.19 -4.43 -13.79
CA TYR A 135 -3.80 -4.77 -15.16
C TYR A 135 -4.31 -6.14 -15.62
N GLY A 136 -4.66 -7.02 -14.70
CA GLY A 136 -5.25 -8.31 -15.01
C GLY A 136 -4.45 -9.13 -16.02
N ASP A 137 -5.10 -9.52 -17.12
CA ASP A 137 -4.51 -10.34 -18.21
C ASP A 137 -3.82 -9.53 -19.32
N GLU A 138 -3.61 -8.21 -19.15
CA GLU A 138 -2.83 -7.42 -20.12
C GLU A 138 -1.47 -8.07 -20.37
N PRO A 139 -1.16 -8.52 -21.62
CA PRO A 139 0.03 -9.32 -21.88
C PRO A 139 1.33 -8.50 -22.00
N ASN A 140 1.21 -7.21 -22.33
CA ASN A 140 2.39 -6.39 -22.66
C ASN A 140 3.15 -5.93 -21.42
N LEU A 141 4.47 -5.83 -21.57
CA LEU A 141 5.39 -5.26 -20.60
C LEU A 141 6.21 -4.14 -21.24
N PRO A 142 6.52 -3.08 -20.49
CA PRO A 142 6.05 -2.74 -19.15
C PRO A 142 4.56 -2.43 -19.13
N LYS A 143 3.91 -2.63 -17.96
CA LYS A 143 2.52 -2.21 -17.76
C LYS A 143 2.42 -0.69 -17.86
N ARG A 144 1.42 -0.20 -18.57
CA ARG A 144 1.20 1.23 -18.80
C ARG A 144 -0.24 1.60 -18.47
N GLU A 145 -0.42 2.76 -17.84
CA GLU A 145 -1.72 3.32 -17.55
C GLU A 145 -2.54 3.50 -18.83
N GLY A 146 -3.84 3.23 -18.75
CA GLY A 146 -4.76 3.25 -19.90
C GLY A 146 -4.72 2.00 -20.78
N ARG A 147 -3.97 0.94 -20.36
CA ARG A 147 -3.88 -0.35 -21.06
C ARG A 147 -4.15 -1.49 -20.11
N GLU A 148 -5.23 -1.39 -19.35
CA GLU A 148 -5.65 -2.44 -18.46
C GLU A 148 -6.41 -3.53 -19.23
N GLY A 149 -6.17 -4.81 -18.87
CA GLY A 149 -6.88 -5.97 -19.39
C GLY A 149 -8.10 -6.34 -18.53
N ASN A 150 -8.52 -7.58 -18.64
CA ASN A 150 -9.62 -8.13 -17.83
C ASN A 150 -9.13 -8.43 -16.42
N LEU A 151 -9.92 -8.06 -15.41
CA LEU A 151 -9.59 -8.30 -14.02
C LEU A 151 -9.63 -9.80 -13.69
N LEU A 152 -8.61 -10.30 -12.98
CA LEU A 152 -8.44 -11.72 -12.69
C LEU A 152 -8.82 -12.12 -11.25
N SER A 153 -9.28 -11.18 -10.42
CA SER A 153 -9.64 -11.48 -9.03
C SER A 153 -10.59 -10.46 -8.43
N PRO A 154 -11.38 -10.86 -7.39
CA PRO A 154 -12.17 -9.92 -6.61
C PRO A 154 -11.32 -8.78 -5.99
N TYR A 155 -10.09 -9.07 -5.53
CA TYR A 155 -9.19 -8.03 -5.04
C TYR A 155 -8.87 -6.97 -6.11
N ALA A 156 -8.53 -7.42 -7.34
CA ALA A 156 -8.28 -6.50 -8.44
C ALA A 156 -9.52 -5.65 -8.77
N LEU A 157 -10.71 -6.27 -8.71
CA LEU A 157 -11.98 -5.57 -8.89
C LEU A 157 -12.19 -4.50 -7.81
N THR A 158 -11.93 -4.81 -6.53
CA THR A 158 -12.07 -3.79 -5.47
C THR A 158 -11.16 -2.59 -5.73
N LYS A 159 -9.92 -2.82 -6.14
CA LYS A 159 -8.98 -1.73 -6.45
C LYS A 159 -9.40 -0.92 -7.67
N ARG A 160 -9.94 -1.56 -8.70
CA ARG A 160 -10.51 -0.84 -9.84
C ARG A 160 -11.75 -0.01 -9.45
N CYS A 161 -12.61 -0.54 -8.58
CA CYS A 161 -13.74 0.23 -8.05
C CYS A 161 -13.27 1.46 -7.26
N ASP A 162 -12.21 1.33 -6.45
CA ASP A 162 -11.61 2.46 -5.72
C ASP A 162 -11.14 3.56 -6.69
N GLU A 163 -10.49 3.20 -7.82
CA GLU A 163 -10.08 4.14 -8.86
C GLU A 163 -11.27 4.86 -9.49
N GLU A 164 -12.33 4.13 -9.84
CA GLU A 164 -13.51 4.72 -10.46
C GLU A 164 -14.26 5.64 -9.48
N TRP A 165 -14.42 5.26 -8.21
CA TRP A 165 -15.02 6.14 -7.19
C TRP A 165 -14.19 7.40 -6.99
N ALA A 166 -12.90 7.29 -6.81
CA ALA A 166 -12.01 8.43 -6.62
C ALA A 166 -12.10 9.43 -7.78
N LYS A 167 -12.16 8.92 -9.03
CA LYS A 167 -12.37 9.74 -10.23
C LYS A 167 -13.70 10.50 -10.21
N GLN A 168 -14.80 9.84 -9.74
CA GLN A 168 -16.09 10.52 -9.59
C GLN A 168 -16.03 11.63 -8.52
N TYR A 169 -15.32 11.39 -7.39
CA TYR A 169 -15.18 12.41 -6.35
C TYR A 169 -14.39 13.64 -6.85
N THR A 170 -13.35 13.43 -7.64
CA THR A 170 -12.65 14.55 -8.28
C THR A 170 -13.56 15.31 -9.23
N ARG A 171 -14.25 14.58 -10.12
CA ARG A 171 -15.06 15.19 -11.19
C ARG A 171 -16.28 15.96 -10.66
N HIS A 172 -16.98 15.40 -9.69
CA HIS A 172 -18.30 15.92 -9.25
C HIS A 172 -18.24 16.77 -8.00
N TYR A 173 -17.23 16.53 -7.15
CA TYR A 173 -17.15 17.18 -5.84
C TYR A 173 -15.87 18.00 -5.64
N GLY A 174 -14.95 17.98 -6.61
CA GLY A 174 -13.73 18.78 -6.55
C GLY A 174 -12.69 18.28 -5.52
N LEU A 175 -12.83 17.05 -5.01
CA LEU A 175 -11.81 16.45 -4.16
C LEU A 175 -10.67 15.94 -5.02
N ASP A 176 -9.48 16.49 -4.88
CA ASP A 176 -8.31 16.02 -5.63
C ASP A 176 -7.88 14.64 -5.14
N THR A 177 -8.05 13.61 -5.99
CA THR A 177 -7.70 12.23 -5.68
C THR A 177 -6.58 11.71 -6.55
N TYR A 178 -5.68 10.86 -5.99
CA TYR A 178 -4.54 10.28 -6.70
C TYR A 178 -4.41 8.82 -6.33
N GLY A 179 -4.60 7.93 -7.30
CA GLY A 179 -4.42 6.49 -7.11
C GLY A 179 -2.96 6.08 -7.33
N LEU A 180 -2.44 5.23 -6.49
CA LEU A 180 -1.09 4.70 -6.61
C LEU A 180 -1.12 3.19 -6.79
N ARG A 181 -0.84 2.71 -8.01
CA ARG A 181 -0.79 1.29 -8.37
C ARG A 181 0.54 0.70 -7.94
N TYR A 182 0.58 0.11 -6.76
CA TYR A 182 1.80 -0.49 -6.21
C TYR A 182 2.17 -1.78 -6.90
N PHE A 183 3.48 -1.93 -7.20
CA PHE A 183 4.08 -3.14 -7.75
C PHE A 183 4.97 -3.82 -6.70
N ASN A 184 4.58 -5.00 -6.24
CA ASN A 184 5.31 -5.90 -5.33
C ASN A 184 6.18 -5.17 -4.28
N VAL A 185 5.54 -4.36 -3.46
CA VAL A 185 6.25 -3.56 -2.44
C VAL A 185 6.93 -4.47 -1.42
N PHE A 186 8.16 -4.14 -1.06
CA PHE A 186 8.92 -4.80 -0.02
C PHE A 186 9.64 -3.78 0.89
N GLY A 187 9.96 -4.20 2.12
CA GLY A 187 10.72 -3.33 3.01
C GLY A 187 10.48 -3.58 4.49
N ARG A 188 10.93 -2.63 5.30
CA ARG A 188 10.85 -2.67 6.77
C ARG A 188 9.40 -2.84 7.23
N ARG A 189 9.19 -3.60 8.30
CA ARG A 189 7.89 -3.87 8.93
C ARG A 189 6.91 -4.70 8.08
N GLN A 190 7.35 -5.22 6.93
CA GLN A 190 6.55 -6.19 6.19
C GLN A 190 6.46 -7.50 6.97
N ASP A 191 5.25 -8.02 7.17
CA ASP A 191 5.04 -9.26 7.94
C ASP A 191 5.46 -10.48 7.11
N PRO A 192 6.44 -11.27 7.57
CA PRO A 192 6.86 -12.49 6.90
C PRO A 192 5.92 -13.68 7.15
N ASN A 193 4.97 -13.53 8.08
CA ASN A 193 4.09 -14.61 8.53
C ASN A 193 2.76 -14.61 7.76
N GLY A 194 2.16 -15.78 7.70
CA GLY A 194 0.86 -15.99 7.06
C GLY A 194 0.92 -16.72 5.74
N ALA A 195 -0.19 -17.34 5.38
CA ALA A 195 -0.31 -18.18 4.17
C ALA A 195 -0.01 -17.43 2.87
N TYR A 196 -0.21 -16.11 2.87
CA TYR A 196 -0.04 -15.23 1.72
C TYR A 196 1.06 -14.19 1.92
N ALA A 197 2.03 -14.45 2.81
CA ALA A 197 3.17 -13.57 3.02
C ALA A 197 3.96 -13.34 1.73
N ALA A 198 4.43 -12.12 1.52
CA ALA A 198 5.25 -11.78 0.36
C ALA A 198 6.58 -12.56 0.39
N VAL A 199 7.10 -12.86 -0.78
CA VAL A 199 8.23 -13.79 -0.95
C VAL A 199 9.51 -13.31 -0.28
N ILE A 200 9.85 -12.00 -0.42
CA ILE A 200 11.09 -11.45 0.12
C ILE A 200 11.16 -11.56 1.65
N PRO A 201 10.20 -11.04 2.45
CA PRO A 201 10.27 -11.16 3.89
C PRO A 201 10.19 -12.62 4.37
N LYS A 202 9.48 -13.50 3.65
CA LYS A 202 9.41 -14.92 3.96
C LYS A 202 10.77 -15.60 3.79
N PHE A 203 11.46 -15.36 2.68
CA PHE A 203 12.80 -15.90 2.44
C PHE A 203 13.80 -15.40 3.47
N ILE A 204 13.81 -14.09 3.78
CA ILE A 204 14.68 -13.53 4.80
C ILE A 204 14.46 -14.24 6.15
N MET A 205 13.20 -14.40 6.58
CA MET A 205 12.88 -15.04 7.84
C MET A 205 13.36 -16.51 7.88
N GLN A 206 13.10 -17.27 6.81
CA GLN A 206 13.51 -18.69 6.73
C GLN A 206 15.04 -18.82 6.73
N LEU A 207 15.74 -18.03 5.92
CA LEU A 207 17.21 -18.03 5.88
C LEU A 207 17.85 -17.63 7.22
N MET A 208 17.28 -16.65 7.92
CA MET A 208 17.75 -16.27 9.27
C MET A 208 17.58 -17.41 10.29
N LYS A 209 16.57 -18.26 10.13
CA LYS A 209 16.34 -19.43 10.96
C LYS A 209 17.11 -20.68 10.50
N ASN A 210 17.90 -20.60 9.43
CA ASN A 210 18.54 -21.72 8.74
C ASN A 210 17.52 -22.77 8.22
N GLU A 211 16.30 -22.34 7.92
CA GLU A 211 15.30 -23.15 7.24
C GLU A 211 15.52 -23.09 5.72
N VAL A 212 15.18 -24.17 5.01
CA VAL A 212 15.27 -24.24 3.55
C VAL A 212 14.02 -23.63 2.91
N PRO A 213 14.11 -22.47 2.22
CA PRO A 213 12.98 -21.91 1.50
C PRO A 213 12.53 -22.76 0.31
N THR A 214 11.24 -22.69 -0.03
CA THR A 214 10.70 -23.34 -1.22
C THR A 214 10.33 -22.29 -2.26
N ILE A 215 10.89 -22.43 -3.46
CA ILE A 215 10.56 -21.66 -4.66
C ILE A 215 9.55 -22.49 -5.47
N ASN A 216 8.36 -21.92 -5.77
CA ASN A 216 7.40 -22.60 -6.63
C ASN A 216 7.84 -22.48 -8.10
N GLY A 217 7.78 -23.59 -8.85
CA GLY A 217 8.32 -23.69 -10.20
C GLY A 217 9.85 -23.58 -10.24
N GLU A 218 10.40 -23.18 -11.36
CA GLU A 218 11.85 -23.08 -11.59
C GLU A 218 12.47 -21.74 -11.10
N GLY A 219 11.69 -20.87 -10.42
CA GLY A 219 12.17 -19.55 -10.01
C GLY A 219 12.36 -18.54 -11.15
N LYS A 220 11.95 -18.88 -12.37
CA LYS A 220 12.04 -18.01 -13.57
C LYS A 220 10.90 -16.99 -13.68
N GLN A 221 9.92 -17.02 -12.77
CA GLN A 221 8.91 -15.95 -12.68
C GLN A 221 9.57 -14.64 -12.27
N SER A 222 9.33 -13.62 -13.06
CA SER A 222 9.87 -12.29 -12.80
C SER A 222 8.82 -11.35 -12.25
N ARG A 223 9.25 -10.38 -11.45
CA ARG A 223 8.43 -9.30 -10.89
C ARG A 223 9.20 -7.99 -10.88
N ASP A 224 8.48 -6.89 -10.92
CA ASP A 224 9.00 -5.59 -10.55
C ASP A 224 8.82 -5.41 -9.03
N PHE A 225 9.91 -5.32 -8.30
CA PHE A 225 9.92 -5.15 -6.85
C PHE A 225 10.21 -3.69 -6.50
N THR A 226 9.31 -3.09 -5.74
CA THR A 226 9.39 -1.68 -5.35
C THR A 226 9.73 -1.55 -3.87
N TYR A 227 10.84 -0.91 -3.54
CA TYR A 227 11.22 -0.67 -2.16
C TYR A 227 10.29 0.36 -1.52
N VAL A 228 9.92 0.13 -0.26
CA VAL A 228 8.89 0.93 0.45
C VAL A 228 9.20 2.43 0.47
N GLU A 229 10.46 2.84 0.44
CA GLU A 229 10.79 4.28 0.39
C GLU A 229 10.40 4.94 -0.93
N ASN A 230 10.34 4.21 -2.05
CA ASN A 230 9.80 4.72 -3.31
C ASN A 230 8.28 4.94 -3.21
N VAL A 231 7.59 4.06 -2.49
CA VAL A 231 6.15 4.20 -2.21
C VAL A 231 5.89 5.42 -1.32
N ILE A 232 6.70 5.63 -0.28
CA ILE A 232 6.65 6.83 0.57
C ILE A 232 6.83 8.10 -0.29
N GLU A 233 7.84 8.12 -1.14
CA GLU A 233 8.12 9.26 -2.01
C GLU A 233 6.95 9.54 -2.97
N ALA A 234 6.35 8.50 -3.56
CA ALA A 234 5.20 8.62 -4.45
C ALA A 234 3.98 9.22 -3.72
N ASN A 235 3.66 8.74 -2.52
CA ASN A 235 2.56 9.26 -1.69
C ASN A 235 2.75 10.74 -1.35
N LEU A 236 3.93 11.12 -0.87
CA LEU A 236 4.22 12.50 -0.50
C LEU A 236 4.20 13.44 -1.73
N LYS A 237 4.71 12.98 -2.87
CA LYS A 237 4.63 13.74 -4.13
C LYS A 237 3.19 13.88 -4.63
N ALA A 238 2.37 12.84 -4.50
CA ALA A 238 0.95 12.90 -4.85
C ALA A 238 0.18 13.95 -4.03
N CYS A 239 0.52 14.11 -2.74
CA CYS A 239 -0.04 15.18 -1.91
C CYS A 239 0.34 16.61 -2.40
N LEU A 240 1.40 16.74 -3.19
CA LEU A 240 1.84 18.02 -3.78
C LEU A 240 1.50 18.14 -5.27
N ALA A 241 0.86 17.12 -5.85
CA ALA A 241 0.54 17.11 -7.27
C ALA A 241 -0.50 18.18 -7.64
N SER A 242 -0.44 18.67 -8.89
CA SER A 242 -1.40 19.65 -9.38
C SER A 242 -2.79 19.03 -9.60
N HIS A 243 -3.82 19.88 -9.60
CA HIS A 243 -5.20 19.47 -9.88
C HIS A 243 -5.34 18.80 -11.27
N GLU A 244 -4.52 19.15 -12.23
CA GLU A 244 -4.55 18.57 -13.60
C GLU A 244 -4.30 17.05 -13.61
N ALA A 245 -3.59 16.53 -12.62
CA ALA A 245 -3.34 15.10 -12.45
C ALA A 245 -4.37 14.41 -11.54
N ALA A 246 -5.34 15.16 -10.98
CA ALA A 246 -6.32 14.61 -10.06
C ALA A 246 -7.34 13.70 -10.78
N GLY A 247 -7.83 12.69 -10.07
CA GLY A 247 -8.77 11.70 -10.59
C GLY A 247 -8.11 10.56 -11.36
N GLU A 248 -6.78 10.53 -11.47
CA GLU A 248 -6.05 9.51 -12.21
C GLU A 248 -5.28 8.56 -11.27
N ALA A 249 -4.91 7.39 -11.81
CA ALA A 249 -4.11 6.40 -11.12
C ALA A 249 -2.76 6.18 -11.81
N PHE A 250 -1.68 6.12 -11.02
CA PHE A 250 -0.30 6.10 -11.48
C PHE A 250 0.44 4.86 -11.01
N ASN A 251 1.32 4.33 -11.86
CA ASN A 251 2.20 3.24 -11.50
C ASN A 251 3.26 3.67 -10.49
N VAL A 252 3.41 2.89 -9.42
CA VAL A 252 4.52 3.00 -8.47
C VAL A 252 5.34 1.72 -8.56
N ALA A 253 6.31 1.76 -9.44
CA ALA A 253 7.17 0.64 -9.83
C ALA A 253 8.62 1.12 -9.91
N TYR A 254 9.57 0.20 -9.76
CA TYR A 254 10.99 0.51 -10.00
C TYR A 254 11.34 0.55 -11.49
N GLY A 255 10.55 -0.17 -12.31
CA GLY A 255 10.79 -0.34 -13.75
C GLY A 255 11.76 -1.47 -14.07
N GLY A 256 12.11 -2.29 -13.09
CA GLY A 256 12.98 -3.45 -13.23
C GLY A 256 12.21 -4.74 -13.51
N ARG A 257 12.97 -5.79 -13.80
CA ARG A 257 12.44 -7.14 -13.96
C ARG A 257 13.40 -8.13 -13.31
N GLU A 258 13.06 -8.51 -12.07
CA GLU A 258 13.90 -9.40 -11.29
C GLU A 258 13.32 -10.82 -11.26
N TYR A 259 14.14 -11.82 -11.54
CA TYR A 259 13.74 -13.22 -11.39
C TYR A 259 13.80 -13.63 -9.92
N LEU A 260 12.86 -14.49 -9.52
CA LEU A 260 12.75 -14.90 -8.12
C LEU A 260 14.00 -15.64 -7.64
N ILE A 261 14.63 -16.44 -8.50
CA ILE A 261 15.87 -17.15 -8.19
C ILE A 261 17.05 -16.17 -7.95
N ASP A 262 17.14 -15.08 -8.71
CA ASP A 262 18.21 -14.09 -8.56
C ASP A 262 18.06 -13.31 -7.25
N ILE A 263 16.81 -13.00 -6.87
CA ILE A 263 16.50 -12.41 -5.55
C ILE A 263 16.94 -13.38 -4.44
N TYR A 264 16.62 -14.66 -4.58
CA TYR A 264 17.02 -15.68 -3.61
C TYR A 264 18.55 -15.67 -3.39
N HIS A 265 19.32 -15.77 -4.48
CA HIS A 265 20.79 -15.75 -4.40
C HIS A 265 21.34 -14.43 -3.85
N THR A 266 20.69 -13.31 -4.17
CA THR A 266 21.06 -12.01 -3.57
C THR A 266 20.86 -12.01 -2.06
N LEU A 267 19.75 -12.57 -1.57
CA LEU A 267 19.46 -12.67 -0.14
C LEU A 267 20.40 -13.63 0.57
N THR A 268 20.68 -14.82 0.03
CA THR A 268 21.64 -15.77 0.62
C THR A 268 23.02 -15.16 0.74
N LYS A 269 23.51 -14.50 -0.32
CA LYS A 269 24.78 -13.78 -0.30
C LYS A 269 24.82 -12.66 0.75
N ALA A 270 23.77 -11.83 0.80
CA ALA A 270 23.69 -10.72 1.74
C ALA A 270 23.64 -11.18 3.22
N LEU A 271 23.02 -12.33 3.48
CA LEU A 271 22.90 -12.93 4.80
C LEU A 271 24.06 -13.86 5.19
N GLY A 272 25.02 -14.07 4.27
CA GLY A 272 26.13 -15.02 4.49
C GLY A 272 25.66 -16.46 4.67
N LYS A 273 24.61 -16.86 3.94
CA LYS A 273 24.02 -18.21 4.01
C LYS A 273 24.40 -19.02 2.76
N ASP A 274 24.72 -20.29 2.99
CA ASP A 274 24.95 -21.29 1.94
C ASP A 274 23.84 -22.34 2.06
N ILE A 275 22.63 -21.99 1.58
CA ILE A 275 21.43 -22.81 1.66
C ILE A 275 20.82 -22.82 0.26
N GLU A 276 20.73 -24.01 -0.35
CA GLU A 276 20.02 -24.19 -1.63
C GLU A 276 18.51 -24.26 -1.41
N PRO A 277 17.68 -23.67 -2.29
CA PRO A 277 16.23 -23.71 -2.15
C PRO A 277 15.66 -25.06 -2.57
N ASN A 278 14.53 -25.43 -1.98
CA ASN A 278 13.69 -26.48 -2.54
C ASN A 278 12.85 -25.92 -3.70
N PHE A 279 12.63 -26.71 -4.75
CA PHE A 279 11.71 -26.37 -5.82
C PHE A 279 10.39 -27.11 -5.65
N GLY A 280 9.30 -26.37 -5.60
CA GLY A 280 7.95 -26.91 -5.51
C GLY A 280 7.20 -26.83 -6.85
N PRO A 281 5.95 -27.33 -6.92
CA PRO A 281 5.14 -27.25 -8.13
C PRO A 281 4.84 -25.79 -8.50
N ASP A 282 4.59 -25.57 -9.79
CA ASP A 282 4.13 -24.25 -10.26
C ASP A 282 2.84 -23.84 -9.55
N ARG A 283 2.77 -22.60 -9.10
CA ARG A 283 1.49 -22.01 -8.65
C ARG A 283 0.70 -21.57 -9.87
N ARG A 284 -0.48 -22.15 -10.02
CA ARG A 284 -1.49 -21.68 -10.98
C ARG A 284 -2.04 -20.32 -10.63
#